data_50e8e55f3c700bbaf7a9c577569df6a3
#
_entry.id   50e8e55f3c700bbaf7a9c577569df6a3
#
_cell.length_a   1.000
_cell.length_b   1.000
_cell.length_c   1.000
_cell.angle_alpha   90.00
_cell.angle_beta   90.00
_cell.angle_gamma   90.00
#
_symmetry.space_group_name_H-M   'P 1'
#
loop_
_entity.id
_entity.type
_entity.pdbx_description
1 polymer ?
#
loop_
_entity_poly.entity_id
_entity_poly.type
_entity_poly.pdbx_seq_one_letter_code
_entity_poly.pdbx_strand_id
1 'polypeptide(L)'
;MPSGKKSREQRRTAAAKTPPPVRSKGATRARQASPRALAIGGGVVAIVVVAVVLALVLGGGGGGGGIPKNHVAVGSLSNGLPGASDVAAEFKGIPQVGTTLGWPFAPVTMTEYIDLQCPICQEFETQVFPDIVQRYVRTKKVKVVMKPWAFIGPDSFRGQKVALAAAKQNKVFNFAAVLYDNQGTENTGWMTDQMLYNIAASVPGLKIDPLFAERNTGAVKSEASQVAADAQAQKVSGTPTIFLTKGAGKPVQVPMANGLDETTLVTYLNRALA
;
A
#
# COMPACT_ATOMS: atom_id res chain seq x y z
N MET A 1 20.43 77.61 -3.33
CA MET A 1 19.19 78.43 -3.29
C MET A 1 18.14 77.81 -4.15
N PRO A 2 16.89 77.92 -3.82
CA PRO A 2 16.26 77.57 -2.55
C PRO A 2 15.10 76.56 -2.70
N SER A 3 14.64 76.20 -1.54
CA SER A 3 13.24 76.09 -1.11
C SER A 3 12.48 74.89 -1.58
N GLY A 4 12.22 73.91 -0.79
CA GLY A 4 11.46 73.93 0.44
C GLY A 4 9.99 74.12 0.27
N LYS A 5 9.20 73.05 0.27
CA LYS A 5 7.85 73.14 0.84
C LYS A 5 7.35 71.77 1.27
N LYS A 6 7.19 71.69 2.60
CA LYS A 6 6.47 70.65 3.32
C LYS A 6 5.04 70.60 2.84
N SER A 7 4.56 69.46 2.42
CA SER A 7 3.14 69.25 2.27
C SER A 7 2.60 68.44 3.46
N ARG A 8 1.69 69.06 4.15
CA ARG A 8 1.00 68.64 5.36
C ARG A 8 0.20 67.37 5.12
N GLU A 9 0.51 66.41 5.88
CA GLU A 9 -0.27 65.23 6.12
C GLU A 9 -1.56 65.58 6.85
N GLN A 10 -2.68 65.65 6.14
CA GLN A 10 -3.99 65.77 6.79
C GLN A 10 -4.49 64.34 7.14
N ARG A 11 -4.36 64.01 8.42
CA ARG A 11 -5.08 62.93 9.04
C ARG A 11 -6.57 63.17 8.94
N ARG A 12 -7.29 62.42 8.14
CA ARG A 12 -8.73 62.23 8.30
C ARG A 12 -8.95 60.85 8.95
N THR A 13 -9.20 60.88 10.23
CA THR A 13 -9.80 59.81 10.98
C THR A 13 -11.23 59.63 10.53
N ALA A 14 -11.47 58.61 9.69
CA ALA A 14 -12.82 58.15 9.45
C ALA A 14 -13.21 57.15 10.54
N ALA A 15 -14.13 57.57 11.38
CA ALA A 15 -14.75 56.74 12.40
C ALA A 15 -15.40 55.52 11.77
N ALA A 16 -14.94 54.33 12.14
CA ALA A 16 -15.57 53.07 11.77
C ALA A 16 -16.97 53.02 12.43
N LYS A 17 -18.00 53.04 11.63
CA LYS A 17 -19.37 52.79 12.07
C LYS A 17 -19.49 51.29 12.42
N THR A 18 -19.70 51.01 13.66
CA THR A 18 -20.03 49.68 14.19
C THR A 18 -21.37 49.24 13.59
N PRO A 19 -21.48 48.07 12.94
CA PRO A 19 -22.75 47.57 12.47
C PRO A 19 -23.63 47.15 13.67
N PRO A 20 -24.96 47.29 13.56
CA PRO A 20 -25.89 46.92 14.64
C PRO A 20 -25.85 45.42 14.95
N PRO A 21 -26.13 45.02 16.20
CA PRO A 21 -26.11 43.60 16.58
C PRO A 21 -27.19 42.80 15.83
N VAL A 22 -26.75 41.79 15.13
CA VAL A 22 -27.67 40.79 14.49
C VAL A 22 -28.33 40.01 15.60
N ARG A 23 -29.64 40.17 15.71
CA ARG A 23 -30.51 39.42 16.63
C ARG A 23 -30.49 37.95 16.19
N SER A 24 -29.79 37.08 16.94
CA SER A 24 -29.81 35.64 16.74
C SER A 24 -31.21 35.09 17.05
N LYS A 25 -31.90 34.65 16.01
CA LYS A 25 -33.11 33.84 16.19
C LYS A 25 -32.70 32.45 16.68
N GLY A 26 -33.19 32.12 17.87
CA GLY A 26 -33.44 30.77 18.34
C GLY A 26 -32.28 29.78 18.26
N ALA A 27 -31.52 29.65 19.36
CA ALA A 27 -30.72 28.47 19.61
C ALA A 27 -31.66 27.26 19.71
N THR A 28 -31.74 26.46 18.65
CA THR A 28 -32.26 25.11 18.75
C THR A 28 -31.30 24.35 19.68
N ARG A 29 -31.82 24.00 20.83
CA ARG A 29 -31.16 23.14 21.82
C ARG A 29 -30.69 21.89 21.10
N ALA A 30 -29.39 21.74 20.87
CA ALA A 30 -28.80 20.49 20.44
C ALA A 30 -29.16 19.45 21.49
N ARG A 31 -29.98 18.47 21.12
CA ARG A 31 -30.21 17.27 21.92
C ARG A 31 -28.83 16.60 22.07
N GLN A 32 -28.29 16.63 23.27
CA GLN A 32 -27.15 15.80 23.62
C GLN A 32 -27.56 14.35 23.39
N ALA A 33 -26.99 13.74 22.36
CA ALA A 33 -27.11 12.31 22.12
C ALA A 33 -26.51 11.59 23.33
N SER A 34 -27.26 10.68 23.94
CA SER A 34 -26.77 9.91 25.07
C SER A 34 -25.57 9.07 24.64
N PRO A 35 -24.56 8.85 25.50
CA PRO A 35 -23.38 8.05 25.18
C PRO A 35 -23.71 6.61 24.72
N ARG A 36 -24.92 6.10 25.07
CA ARG A 36 -25.43 4.81 24.61
C ARG A 36 -25.80 4.78 23.11
N ALA A 37 -26.25 5.90 22.53
CA ALA A 37 -26.60 5.97 21.11
C ALA A 37 -25.36 5.97 20.21
N LEU A 38 -24.23 6.57 20.65
CA LEU A 38 -22.94 6.53 19.93
C LEU A 38 -22.32 5.11 19.94
N ALA A 39 -22.48 4.36 21.03
CA ALA A 39 -21.95 3.00 21.13
C ALA A 39 -22.67 2.02 20.17
N ILE A 40 -23.96 2.21 19.93
CA ILE A 40 -24.77 1.37 19.03
C ILE A 40 -24.47 1.72 17.56
N GLY A 41 -24.27 3.00 17.22
CA GLY A 41 -23.94 3.44 15.87
C GLY A 41 -22.56 2.98 15.42
N GLY A 42 -21.55 3.05 16.32
CA GLY A 42 -20.20 2.58 16.03
C GLY A 42 -20.11 1.06 15.84
N GLY A 43 -20.89 0.29 16.63
CA GLY A 43 -20.95 -1.17 16.51
C GLY A 43 -21.58 -1.64 15.19
N VAL A 44 -22.66 -0.99 14.75
CA VAL A 44 -23.35 -1.35 13.49
C VAL A 44 -22.47 -1.06 12.27
N VAL A 45 -21.77 0.07 12.25
CA VAL A 45 -20.85 0.41 11.14
C VAL A 45 -19.67 -0.59 11.10
N ALA A 46 -19.09 -0.95 12.24
CA ALA A 46 -18.02 -1.93 12.31
C ALA A 46 -18.49 -3.33 11.86
N ILE A 47 -19.69 -3.76 12.25
CA ILE A 47 -20.26 -5.04 11.83
C ILE A 47 -20.59 -5.04 10.33
N VAL A 48 -21.09 -3.94 9.78
CA VAL A 48 -21.38 -3.82 8.34
C VAL A 48 -20.10 -3.83 7.53
N VAL A 49 -19.05 -3.12 7.96
CA VAL A 49 -17.74 -3.16 7.29
C VAL A 49 -17.13 -4.55 7.34
N VAL A 50 -17.16 -5.23 8.49
CA VAL A 50 -16.67 -6.62 8.62
C VAL A 50 -17.54 -7.57 7.79
N ALA A 51 -18.85 -7.42 7.76
CA ALA A 51 -19.74 -8.25 6.95
C ALA A 51 -19.53 -8.01 5.45
N VAL A 52 -19.29 -6.77 5.01
CA VAL A 52 -19.00 -6.44 3.61
C VAL A 52 -17.63 -6.98 3.22
N VAL A 53 -16.62 -6.83 4.07
CA VAL A 53 -15.29 -7.41 3.84
C VAL A 53 -15.36 -8.94 3.80
N LEU A 54 -16.11 -9.56 4.73
CA LEU A 54 -16.33 -11.01 4.75
C LEU A 54 -17.12 -11.49 3.50
N ALA A 55 -18.11 -10.74 3.09
CA ALA A 55 -18.89 -11.05 1.88
C ALA A 55 -18.05 -10.90 0.60
N LEU A 56 -17.15 -9.90 0.53
CA LEU A 56 -16.21 -9.72 -0.58
C LEU A 56 -15.10 -10.79 -0.57
N VAL A 57 -14.64 -11.21 0.61
CA VAL A 57 -13.64 -12.27 0.77
C VAL A 57 -14.25 -13.66 0.51
N LEU A 58 -15.50 -13.91 0.94
CA LEU A 58 -16.20 -15.18 0.78
C LEU A 58 -17.04 -15.25 -0.50
N GLY A 59 -17.54 -14.10 -0.97
CA GLY A 59 -18.44 -13.96 -2.11
C GLY A 59 -17.74 -13.52 -3.38
N GLY A 60 -16.44 -13.76 -3.57
CA GLY A 60 -15.67 -13.44 -4.76
C GLY A 60 -16.33 -14.00 -6.02
N GLY A 61 -17.46 -13.38 -6.40
CA GLY A 61 -18.23 -13.62 -7.58
C GLY A 61 -17.47 -13.16 -8.81
N GLY A 62 -17.07 -14.10 -9.61
CA GLY A 62 -17.15 -14.12 -11.03
C GLY A 62 -16.80 -12.88 -11.84
N GLY A 63 -15.53 -12.65 -12.11
CA GLY A 63 -15.07 -12.33 -13.44
C GLY A 63 -14.54 -13.65 -13.98
N GLY A 64 -15.40 -14.47 -14.56
CA GLY A 64 -15.06 -15.80 -15.06
C GLY A 64 -14.33 -15.73 -16.38
N GLY A 65 -13.10 -15.25 -16.38
CA GLY A 65 -12.12 -15.51 -17.41
C GLY A 65 -10.98 -16.27 -16.75
N GLY A 66 -10.95 -17.60 -16.92
CA GLY A 66 -9.79 -18.39 -16.50
C GLY A 66 -8.54 -17.97 -17.27
N ILE A 67 -7.38 -18.48 -16.85
CA ILE A 67 -6.16 -18.36 -17.64
C ILE A 67 -6.38 -18.93 -19.05
N PRO A 68 -5.62 -18.42 -20.07
CA PRO A 68 -5.72 -18.92 -21.46
C PRO A 68 -5.54 -20.43 -21.54
N LYS A 69 -6.30 -21.10 -22.39
CA LYS A 69 -6.20 -22.57 -22.56
C LYS A 69 -4.79 -23.01 -22.97
N ASN A 70 -4.11 -22.23 -23.80
CA ASN A 70 -2.74 -22.47 -24.28
C ASN A 70 -1.73 -21.62 -23.49
N HIS A 71 -1.80 -21.62 -22.16
CA HIS A 71 -0.87 -20.88 -21.33
C HIS A 71 0.48 -21.60 -21.19
N VAL A 72 1.53 -20.83 -20.87
CA VAL A 72 2.84 -21.41 -20.54
C VAL A 72 2.77 -22.05 -19.16
N ALA A 73 3.46 -23.19 -18.98
CA ALA A 73 3.49 -23.87 -17.68
C ALA A 73 4.35 -23.13 -16.64
N VAL A 74 5.40 -22.45 -17.12
CA VAL A 74 6.37 -21.74 -16.26
C VAL A 74 6.70 -20.38 -16.87
N GLY A 75 6.71 -19.37 -16.06
CA GLY A 75 7.08 -18.01 -16.44
C GLY A 75 8.54 -17.89 -16.86
N SER A 76 8.81 -17.01 -17.82
CA SER A 76 10.14 -16.72 -18.36
C SER A 76 10.24 -15.32 -18.93
N LEU A 77 11.45 -14.82 -19.16
CA LEU A 77 11.66 -13.53 -19.82
C LEU A 77 11.27 -13.53 -21.29
N SER A 78 11.15 -14.72 -21.94
CA SER A 78 10.69 -14.82 -23.32
C SER A 78 9.23 -14.36 -23.50
N ASN A 79 8.45 -14.38 -22.42
CA ASN A 79 7.07 -13.88 -22.36
C ASN A 79 6.99 -12.55 -21.59
N GLY A 80 8.14 -11.87 -21.40
CA GLY A 80 8.27 -10.75 -20.49
C GLY A 80 7.46 -9.53 -20.89
N LEU A 81 6.61 -9.06 -20.00
CA LEU A 81 6.05 -7.73 -20.03
C LEU A 81 7.15 -6.67 -19.81
N PRO A 82 6.90 -5.40 -20.11
CA PRO A 82 7.80 -4.30 -19.74
C PRO A 82 8.28 -4.41 -18.29
N GLY A 83 9.56 -4.12 -18.04
CA GLY A 83 10.18 -4.18 -16.71
C GLY A 83 10.60 -5.58 -16.24
N ALA A 84 10.10 -6.67 -16.81
CA ALA A 84 10.36 -8.02 -16.30
C ALA A 84 11.86 -8.41 -16.25
N SER A 85 12.66 -7.95 -17.20
CA SER A 85 14.12 -8.18 -17.21
C SER A 85 14.83 -7.43 -16.08
N ASP A 86 14.40 -6.18 -15.83
CA ASP A 86 15.00 -5.33 -14.81
C ASP A 86 14.64 -5.83 -13.42
N VAL A 87 13.39 -6.23 -13.21
CA VAL A 87 12.91 -6.90 -11.99
C VAL A 87 13.68 -8.21 -11.72
N ALA A 88 13.91 -9.02 -12.77
CA ALA A 88 14.67 -10.26 -12.63
C ALA A 88 16.13 -9.98 -12.23
N ALA A 89 16.74 -8.92 -12.77
CA ALA A 89 18.08 -8.48 -12.42
C ALA A 89 18.14 -7.88 -11.00
N GLU A 90 17.16 -7.10 -10.63
CA GLU A 90 17.05 -6.46 -9.30
C GLU A 90 17.08 -7.49 -8.17
N PHE A 91 16.30 -8.56 -8.27
CA PHE A 91 16.23 -9.57 -7.21
C PHE A 91 17.19 -10.75 -7.37
N LYS A 92 18.00 -10.76 -8.44
CA LYS A 92 18.96 -11.84 -8.68
C LYS A 92 19.93 -12.02 -7.50
N GLY A 93 19.99 -13.25 -6.97
CA GLY A 93 20.89 -13.61 -5.88
C GLY A 93 20.44 -13.15 -4.49
N ILE A 94 19.29 -12.50 -4.35
CA ILE A 94 18.70 -12.17 -3.06
C ILE A 94 17.72 -13.29 -2.67
N PRO A 95 17.86 -13.90 -1.48
CA PRO A 95 16.90 -14.91 -1.02
C PRO A 95 15.48 -14.36 -0.91
N GLN A 96 14.50 -15.15 -1.36
CA GLN A 96 13.08 -14.91 -1.10
C GLN A 96 12.49 -16.14 -0.42
N VAL A 97 11.78 -15.95 0.69
CA VAL A 97 11.07 -17.02 1.40
C VAL A 97 9.69 -16.50 1.81
N GLY A 98 8.65 -17.06 1.23
CA GLY A 98 7.28 -16.56 1.43
C GLY A 98 7.18 -15.08 1.02
N THR A 99 6.77 -14.23 1.97
CA THR A 99 6.67 -12.77 1.79
C THR A 99 7.92 -12.02 2.27
N THR A 100 9.05 -12.71 2.47
CA THR A 100 10.30 -12.10 2.94
C THR A 100 11.34 -12.08 1.82
N LEU A 101 11.96 -10.90 1.60
CA LEU A 101 13.11 -10.66 0.73
C LEU A 101 14.33 -10.36 1.58
N GLY A 102 15.45 -11.02 1.31
CA GLY A 102 16.72 -10.79 1.99
C GLY A 102 17.10 -11.91 2.95
N TRP A 103 18.13 -11.67 3.73
CA TRP A 103 18.74 -12.71 4.59
C TRP A 103 18.08 -12.76 5.96
N PRO A 104 17.81 -13.96 6.51
CA PRO A 104 17.14 -14.12 7.82
C PRO A 104 17.85 -13.40 8.97
N PHE A 105 19.18 -13.33 8.91
CA PHE A 105 20.03 -12.70 9.94
C PHE A 105 20.20 -11.19 9.78
N ALA A 106 19.57 -10.56 8.81
CA ALA A 106 19.61 -9.11 8.67
C ALA A 106 19.09 -8.43 9.94
N PRO A 107 19.86 -7.46 10.51
CA PRO A 107 19.56 -6.88 11.84
C PRO A 107 18.27 -6.05 11.86
N VAL A 108 17.83 -5.53 10.71
CA VAL A 108 16.62 -4.72 10.60
C VAL A 108 15.61 -5.41 9.69
N THR A 109 14.35 -5.45 10.11
CA THR A 109 13.22 -5.86 9.29
C THR A 109 12.45 -4.61 8.86
N MET A 110 12.30 -4.40 7.56
CA MET A 110 11.36 -3.45 6.98
C MET A 110 10.07 -4.20 6.65
N THR A 111 8.96 -3.84 7.27
CA THR A 111 7.64 -4.37 6.94
C THR A 111 6.90 -3.32 6.15
N GLU A 112 6.42 -3.68 4.96
CA GLU A 112 5.67 -2.80 4.07
C GLU A 112 4.25 -3.32 3.87
N TYR A 113 3.27 -2.46 4.12
CA TYR A 113 1.87 -2.70 3.75
C TYR A 113 1.63 -2.00 2.42
N ILE A 114 1.28 -2.78 1.41
CA ILE A 114 1.06 -2.30 0.05
C ILE A 114 -0.27 -2.81 -0.50
N ASP A 115 -0.93 -2.02 -1.34
CA ASP A 115 -2.07 -2.47 -2.15
C ASP A 115 -1.64 -2.50 -3.62
N LEU A 116 -1.87 -3.63 -4.29
CA LEU A 116 -1.36 -3.89 -5.64
C LEU A 116 -2.02 -3.04 -6.74
N GLN A 117 -3.06 -2.27 -6.42
CA GLN A 117 -3.61 -1.28 -7.34
C GLN A 117 -3.38 0.17 -6.89
N CYS A 118 -2.71 0.40 -5.75
CA CYS A 118 -2.45 1.73 -5.24
C CYS A 118 -1.40 2.46 -6.10
N PRO A 119 -1.71 3.65 -6.67
CA PRO A 119 -0.76 4.39 -7.49
C PRO A 119 0.48 4.85 -6.71
N ILE A 120 0.32 5.22 -5.45
CA ILE A 120 1.44 5.65 -4.60
C ILE A 120 2.35 4.46 -4.26
N CYS A 121 1.78 3.24 -4.12
CA CYS A 121 2.60 2.03 -4.00
C CYS A 121 3.39 1.76 -5.28
N GLN A 122 2.79 1.96 -6.46
CA GLN A 122 3.50 1.86 -7.72
C GLN A 122 4.71 2.81 -7.75
N GLU A 123 4.52 4.08 -7.42
CA GLU A 123 5.60 5.05 -7.41
C GLU A 123 6.69 4.66 -6.39
N PHE A 124 6.30 4.20 -5.20
CA PHE A 124 7.25 3.71 -4.19
C PHE A 124 8.06 2.51 -4.71
N GLU A 125 7.40 1.50 -5.22
CA GLU A 125 8.01 0.24 -5.68
C GLU A 125 8.88 0.41 -6.93
N THR A 126 8.57 1.39 -7.78
CA THR A 126 9.34 1.62 -9.03
C THR A 126 10.41 2.70 -8.88
N GLN A 127 10.31 3.62 -7.91
CA GLN A 127 11.24 4.76 -7.79
C GLN A 127 12.08 4.73 -6.52
N VAL A 128 11.56 4.23 -5.40
CA VAL A 128 12.25 4.25 -4.10
C VAL A 128 12.79 2.87 -3.71
N PHE A 129 11.97 1.84 -3.86
CA PHE A 129 12.29 0.50 -3.39
C PHE A 129 13.54 -0.11 -4.05
N PRO A 130 13.83 0.06 -5.36
CA PRO A 130 15.05 -0.46 -5.97
C PRO A 130 16.33 0.03 -5.30
N ASP A 131 16.36 1.31 -4.88
CA ASP A 131 17.51 1.87 -4.17
C ASP A 131 17.66 1.27 -2.76
N ILE A 132 16.54 1.03 -2.06
CA ILE A 132 16.52 0.31 -0.78
C ILE A 132 17.04 -1.12 -0.95
N VAL A 133 16.63 -1.82 -2.00
CA VAL A 133 17.12 -3.17 -2.32
C VAL A 133 18.63 -3.16 -2.51
N GLN A 134 19.17 -2.25 -3.32
CA GLN A 134 20.60 -2.18 -3.60
C GLN A 134 21.44 -1.82 -2.36
N ARG A 135 21.03 -0.80 -1.61
CA ARG A 135 21.83 -0.22 -0.51
C ARG A 135 21.69 -0.99 0.80
N TYR A 136 20.57 -1.63 1.03
CA TYR A 136 20.27 -2.22 2.34
C TYR A 136 19.99 -3.72 2.28
N VAL A 137 19.17 -4.17 1.32
CA VAL A 137 18.82 -5.60 1.26
C VAL A 137 20.00 -6.39 0.72
N ARG A 138 20.53 -6.03 -0.43
CA ARG A 138 21.67 -6.71 -1.06
C ARG A 138 22.92 -6.71 -0.18
N THR A 139 23.09 -5.69 0.64
CA THR A 139 24.19 -5.58 1.62
C THR A 139 23.91 -6.31 2.95
N LYS A 140 22.80 -7.05 3.03
CA LYS A 140 22.40 -7.89 4.20
C LYS A 140 22.09 -7.08 5.47
N LYS A 141 21.88 -5.79 5.36
CA LYS A 141 21.56 -4.89 6.49
C LYS A 141 20.07 -4.92 6.84
N VAL A 142 19.23 -5.12 5.82
CA VAL A 142 17.77 -5.12 5.95
C VAL A 142 17.20 -6.36 5.25
N LYS A 143 16.18 -6.95 5.84
CA LYS A 143 15.24 -7.84 5.14
C LYS A 143 13.89 -7.15 5.05
N VAL A 144 13.17 -7.41 3.98
CA VAL A 144 11.85 -6.81 3.75
C VAL A 144 10.77 -7.88 3.92
N VAL A 145 9.70 -7.54 4.60
CA VAL A 145 8.48 -8.37 4.70
C VAL A 145 7.35 -7.62 4.03
N MET A 146 6.91 -8.13 2.89
CA MET A 146 5.77 -7.60 2.16
C MET A 146 4.46 -8.07 2.79
N LYS A 147 3.54 -7.16 3.02
CA LYS A 147 2.17 -7.38 3.48
C LYS A 147 1.21 -6.88 2.40
N PRO A 148 0.88 -7.69 1.39
CA PRO A 148 -0.10 -7.30 0.39
C PRO A 148 -1.45 -7.12 1.08
N TRP A 149 -1.90 -5.88 1.25
CA TRP A 149 -3.12 -5.53 1.95
C TRP A 149 -4.14 -4.95 0.99
N ALA A 150 -5.17 -5.74 0.68
CA ALA A 150 -6.23 -5.35 -0.23
C ALA A 150 -7.32 -4.57 0.52
N PHE A 151 -7.54 -3.29 0.17
CA PHE A 151 -8.59 -2.47 0.77
C PHE A 151 -9.22 -1.45 -0.19
N ILE A 152 -8.56 -1.13 -1.31
CA ILE A 152 -9.03 -0.09 -2.24
C ILE A 152 -10.27 -0.56 -3.02
N GLY A 153 -10.27 -1.81 -3.52
CA GLY A 153 -11.39 -2.31 -4.29
C GLY A 153 -11.23 -3.75 -4.80
N PRO A 154 -12.14 -4.21 -5.68
CA PRO A 154 -12.16 -5.60 -6.16
C PRO A 154 -10.86 -6.07 -6.81
N ASP A 155 -10.16 -5.20 -7.53
CA ASP A 155 -8.89 -5.52 -8.17
C ASP A 155 -7.82 -5.81 -7.12
N SER A 156 -7.78 -5.06 -6.00
CA SER A 156 -6.88 -5.33 -4.87
C SER A 156 -7.00 -6.75 -4.34
N PHE A 157 -8.24 -7.23 -4.13
CA PHE A 157 -8.49 -8.58 -3.63
C PHE A 157 -8.08 -9.68 -4.63
N ARG A 158 -8.19 -9.42 -5.94
CA ARG A 158 -7.71 -10.34 -6.98
C ARG A 158 -6.19 -10.42 -6.96
N GLY A 159 -5.53 -9.27 -7.01
CA GLY A 159 -4.07 -9.16 -6.96
C GLY A 159 -3.47 -9.77 -5.70
N GLN A 160 -4.03 -9.46 -4.53
CA GLN A 160 -3.58 -10.00 -3.25
C GLN A 160 -3.55 -11.52 -3.25
N LYS A 161 -4.61 -12.18 -3.73
CA LYS A 161 -4.69 -13.66 -3.76
C LYS A 161 -3.59 -14.26 -4.62
N VAL A 162 -3.31 -13.68 -5.78
CA VAL A 162 -2.25 -14.16 -6.68
C VAL A 162 -0.87 -13.85 -6.13
N ALA A 163 -0.66 -12.68 -5.53
CA ALA A 163 0.60 -12.33 -4.87
C ALA A 163 0.92 -13.28 -3.70
N LEU A 164 -0.06 -13.59 -2.85
CA LEU A 164 0.10 -14.55 -1.76
C LEU A 164 0.35 -15.97 -2.28
N ALA A 165 -0.27 -16.35 -3.39
CA ALA A 165 0.04 -17.61 -4.07
C ALA A 165 1.46 -17.62 -4.66
N ALA A 166 1.93 -16.48 -5.21
CA ALA A 166 3.32 -16.34 -5.67
C ALA A 166 4.32 -16.43 -4.51
N ALA A 167 3.94 -15.97 -3.31
CA ALA A 167 4.73 -16.12 -2.10
C ALA A 167 4.97 -17.60 -1.73
N LYS A 168 4.01 -18.49 -1.99
CA LYS A 168 4.19 -19.94 -1.79
C LYS A 168 5.26 -20.55 -2.71
N GLN A 169 5.60 -19.84 -3.79
CA GLN A 169 6.68 -20.20 -4.71
C GLN A 169 7.92 -19.29 -4.54
N ASN A 170 7.98 -18.47 -3.48
CA ASN A 170 9.08 -17.52 -3.20
C ASN A 170 9.31 -16.53 -4.36
N LYS A 171 8.22 -16.01 -4.95
CA LYS A 171 8.24 -15.12 -6.11
C LYS A 171 7.36 -13.88 -5.95
N VAL A 172 6.92 -13.55 -4.74
CA VAL A 172 5.99 -12.45 -4.51
C VAL A 172 6.60 -11.10 -4.92
N PHE A 173 7.88 -10.83 -4.59
CA PHE A 173 8.54 -9.58 -4.97
C PHE A 173 8.69 -9.44 -6.49
N ASN A 174 9.11 -10.50 -7.17
CA ASN A 174 9.15 -10.48 -8.64
C ASN A 174 7.75 -10.26 -9.24
N PHE A 175 6.73 -10.93 -8.71
CA PHE A 175 5.36 -10.80 -9.19
C PHE A 175 4.82 -9.38 -8.96
N ALA A 176 5.00 -8.82 -7.76
CA ALA A 176 4.52 -7.49 -7.41
C ALA A 176 5.23 -6.40 -8.22
N ALA A 177 6.56 -6.48 -8.37
CA ALA A 177 7.32 -5.49 -9.13
C ALA A 177 6.92 -5.48 -10.62
N VAL A 178 6.80 -6.66 -11.28
CA VAL A 178 6.30 -6.72 -12.67
C VAL A 178 4.87 -6.20 -12.75
N LEU A 179 4.04 -6.43 -11.74
CA LEU A 179 2.67 -5.91 -11.70
C LEU A 179 2.69 -4.38 -11.63
N TYR A 180 3.52 -3.77 -10.78
CA TYR A 180 3.62 -2.33 -10.64
C TYR A 180 4.18 -1.65 -11.89
N ASP A 181 5.16 -2.27 -12.59
CA ASP A 181 5.64 -1.78 -13.88
C ASP A 181 4.56 -1.75 -14.96
N ASN A 182 3.50 -2.56 -14.79
CA ASN A 182 2.40 -2.70 -15.76
C ASN A 182 1.02 -2.34 -15.15
N GLN A 183 1.01 -1.54 -14.10
CA GLN A 183 -0.21 -1.20 -13.38
C GLN A 183 -1.17 -0.38 -14.24
N GLY A 184 -2.44 -0.79 -14.25
CA GLY A 184 -3.52 -0.04 -14.85
C GLY A 184 -4.14 0.98 -13.89
N THR A 185 -5.12 1.73 -14.36
CA THR A 185 -5.83 2.73 -13.56
C THR A 185 -6.63 2.07 -12.44
N GLU A 186 -6.52 2.62 -11.24
CA GLU A 186 -7.22 2.14 -10.04
C GLU A 186 -8.73 1.99 -10.27
N ASN A 187 -9.30 0.89 -9.78
CA ASN A 187 -10.74 0.57 -9.81
C ASN A 187 -11.39 0.49 -11.20
N THR A 188 -10.63 0.24 -12.26
CA THR A 188 -11.16 0.07 -13.63
C THR A 188 -11.42 -1.39 -14.02
N GLY A 189 -11.16 -2.35 -13.15
CA GLY A 189 -11.28 -3.79 -13.45
C GLY A 189 -10.11 -4.31 -14.30
N TRP A 190 -8.99 -3.61 -14.35
CA TRP A 190 -7.82 -3.94 -15.17
C TRP A 190 -7.12 -5.23 -14.72
N MET A 191 -7.20 -5.56 -13.43
CA MET A 191 -6.53 -6.73 -12.83
C MET A 191 -7.33 -8.01 -13.11
N THR A 192 -7.51 -8.29 -14.41
CA THR A 192 -8.19 -9.48 -14.91
C THR A 192 -7.32 -10.73 -14.73
N ASP A 193 -7.91 -11.92 -14.81
CA ASP A 193 -7.16 -13.18 -14.81
C ASP A 193 -6.14 -13.24 -15.96
N GLN A 194 -6.47 -12.68 -17.12
CA GLN A 194 -5.54 -12.57 -18.24
C GLN A 194 -4.33 -11.68 -17.89
N MET A 195 -4.55 -10.53 -17.25
CA MET A 195 -3.46 -9.65 -16.87
C MET A 195 -2.58 -10.27 -15.78
N LEU A 196 -3.20 -10.87 -14.77
CA LEU A 196 -2.48 -11.59 -13.71
C LEU A 196 -1.68 -12.78 -14.27
N TYR A 197 -2.23 -13.47 -15.29
CA TYR A 197 -1.49 -14.50 -16.02
C TYR A 197 -0.29 -13.91 -16.78
N ASN A 198 -0.46 -12.83 -17.52
CA ASN A 198 0.61 -12.19 -18.28
C ASN A 198 1.76 -11.74 -17.35
N ILE A 199 1.42 -11.19 -16.18
CA ILE A 199 2.40 -10.82 -15.14
C ILE A 199 3.13 -12.09 -14.65
N ALA A 200 2.41 -13.13 -14.28
CA ALA A 200 2.98 -14.38 -13.79
C ALA A 200 3.87 -15.06 -14.82
N ALA A 201 3.44 -15.09 -16.09
CA ALA A 201 4.20 -15.64 -17.22
C ALA A 201 5.51 -14.87 -17.49
N SER A 202 5.61 -13.63 -17.02
CA SER A 202 6.80 -12.77 -17.11
C SER A 202 7.80 -12.98 -15.97
N VAL A 203 7.45 -13.78 -14.94
CA VAL A 203 8.32 -14.03 -13.78
C VAL A 203 9.07 -15.35 -13.95
N PRO A 204 10.40 -15.33 -14.16
CA PRO A 204 11.17 -16.55 -14.39
C PRO A 204 11.01 -17.59 -13.27
N GLY A 205 10.64 -18.81 -13.67
CA GLY A 205 10.51 -19.96 -12.77
C GLY A 205 9.21 -19.99 -11.95
N LEU A 206 8.28 -19.04 -12.10
CA LEU A 206 6.97 -19.10 -11.49
C LEU A 206 6.08 -20.11 -12.23
N LYS A 207 5.58 -21.12 -11.52
CA LYS A 207 4.72 -22.18 -12.05
C LYS A 207 3.27 -21.69 -12.12
N ILE A 208 2.68 -21.67 -13.29
CA ILE A 208 1.40 -21.00 -13.56
C ILE A 208 0.21 -21.80 -12.99
N ASP A 209 0.07 -23.08 -13.31
CA ASP A 209 -1.05 -23.88 -12.80
C ASP A 209 -1.09 -23.95 -11.27
N PRO A 210 0.04 -24.23 -10.57
CA PRO A 210 0.07 -24.18 -9.12
C PRO A 210 -0.29 -22.81 -8.57
N LEU A 211 0.14 -21.71 -9.21
CA LEU A 211 -0.18 -20.33 -8.77
C LEU A 211 -1.69 -20.09 -8.77
N PHE A 212 -2.35 -20.40 -9.89
CA PHE A 212 -3.79 -20.14 -10.05
C PHE A 212 -4.66 -21.13 -9.28
N ALA A 213 -4.19 -22.34 -9.02
CA ALA A 213 -4.83 -23.28 -8.11
C ALA A 213 -4.74 -22.78 -6.65
N GLU A 214 -3.54 -22.33 -6.24
CA GLU A 214 -3.26 -21.90 -4.86
C GLU A 214 -4.04 -20.65 -4.45
N ARG A 215 -4.24 -19.65 -5.35
CA ARG A 215 -4.87 -18.36 -5.04
C ARG A 215 -6.27 -18.45 -4.39
N ASN A 216 -6.96 -19.57 -4.56
CA ASN A 216 -8.32 -19.77 -4.04
C ASN A 216 -8.39 -20.70 -2.83
N THR A 217 -7.24 -21.22 -2.36
CA THR A 217 -7.19 -22.14 -1.21
C THR A 217 -7.56 -21.44 0.11
N GLY A 218 -7.94 -22.27 1.09
CA GLY A 218 -8.16 -21.79 2.46
C GLY A 218 -6.92 -21.15 3.07
N ALA A 219 -5.73 -21.64 2.73
CA ALA A 219 -4.44 -21.12 3.19
C ALA A 219 -4.23 -19.67 2.76
N VAL A 220 -4.41 -19.38 1.46
CA VAL A 220 -4.29 -18.01 0.92
C VAL A 220 -5.36 -17.08 1.50
N LYS A 221 -6.60 -17.55 1.65
CA LYS A 221 -7.68 -16.77 2.29
C LYS A 221 -7.35 -16.43 3.75
N SER A 222 -6.85 -17.41 4.50
CA SER A 222 -6.43 -17.20 5.89
C SER A 222 -5.28 -16.19 5.99
N GLU A 223 -4.28 -16.29 5.11
CA GLU A 223 -3.15 -15.35 5.07
C GLU A 223 -3.59 -13.93 4.71
N ALA A 224 -4.50 -13.77 3.75
CA ALA A 224 -5.10 -12.48 3.41
C ALA A 224 -5.85 -11.86 4.62
N SER A 225 -6.61 -12.67 5.35
CA SER A 225 -7.30 -12.23 6.58
C SER A 225 -6.31 -11.85 7.67
N GLN A 226 -5.20 -12.57 7.81
CA GLN A 226 -4.15 -12.24 8.77
C GLN A 226 -3.47 -10.91 8.43
N VAL A 227 -3.17 -10.64 7.15
CA VAL A 227 -2.63 -9.35 6.72
C VAL A 227 -3.59 -8.20 7.09
N ALA A 228 -4.90 -8.38 6.89
CA ALA A 228 -5.89 -7.37 7.25
C ALA A 228 -5.96 -7.16 8.78
N ALA A 229 -5.91 -8.24 9.57
CA ALA A 229 -5.89 -8.16 11.03
C ALA A 229 -4.61 -7.47 11.55
N ASP A 230 -3.46 -7.79 10.97
CA ASP A 230 -2.18 -7.16 11.31
C ASP A 230 -2.21 -5.66 10.97
N ALA A 231 -2.73 -5.27 9.80
CA ALA A 231 -2.88 -3.88 9.41
C ALA A 231 -3.76 -3.11 10.41
N GLN A 232 -4.88 -3.70 10.83
CA GLN A 232 -5.76 -3.11 11.84
C GLN A 232 -5.06 -2.98 13.20
N ALA A 233 -4.36 -4.01 13.66
CA ALA A 233 -3.63 -4.01 14.93
C ALA A 233 -2.52 -2.95 14.94
N GLN A 234 -1.83 -2.74 13.82
CA GLN A 234 -0.81 -1.71 13.64
C GLN A 234 -1.39 -0.33 13.30
N LYS A 235 -2.73 -0.20 13.22
CA LYS A 235 -3.44 1.05 12.87
C LYS A 235 -3.01 1.61 11.51
N VAL A 236 -2.72 0.74 10.55
CA VAL A 236 -2.43 1.14 9.17
C VAL A 236 -3.68 1.77 8.58
N SER A 237 -3.57 2.98 8.06
CA SER A 237 -4.68 3.76 7.50
C SER A 237 -4.60 3.99 5.99
N GLY A 238 -3.51 3.55 5.34
CA GLY A 238 -3.28 3.68 3.90
C GLY A 238 -2.01 2.97 3.47
N THR A 239 -1.76 2.96 2.17
CA THR A 239 -0.58 2.33 1.56
C THR A 239 0.16 3.30 0.63
N PRO A 240 1.49 3.18 0.52
CA PRO A 240 2.33 2.30 1.32
C PRO A 240 2.46 2.77 2.77
N THR A 241 2.54 1.82 3.71
CA THR A 241 2.91 2.11 5.11
C THR A 241 4.09 1.22 5.50
N ILE A 242 5.16 1.83 6.00
CA ILE A 242 6.41 1.16 6.31
C ILE A 242 6.66 1.16 7.83
N PHE A 243 7.04 0.00 8.35
CA PHE A 243 7.54 -0.16 9.72
C PHE A 243 8.96 -0.71 9.70
N LEU A 244 9.80 -0.24 10.61
CA LEU A 244 11.13 -0.79 10.86
C LEU A 244 11.19 -1.45 12.22
N THR A 245 11.80 -2.63 12.28
CA THR A 245 12.02 -3.39 13.51
C THR A 245 13.49 -3.80 13.61
N LYS A 246 14.22 -3.35 14.64
CA LYS A 246 15.60 -3.80 14.92
C LYS A 246 15.55 -5.04 15.79
N GLY A 247 16.09 -6.16 15.32
CA GLY A 247 16.10 -7.44 16.04
C GLY A 247 14.70 -7.87 16.50
N ALA A 248 14.55 -8.12 17.81
CA ALA A 248 13.28 -8.45 18.47
C ALA A 248 12.56 -7.20 19.05
N GLY A 249 12.95 -5.99 18.61
CA GLY A 249 12.38 -4.74 19.09
C GLY A 249 10.93 -4.52 18.64
N LYS A 250 10.36 -3.38 19.06
CA LYS A 250 9.02 -3.00 18.62
C LYS A 250 9.07 -2.38 17.22
N PRO A 251 8.04 -2.60 16.38
CA PRO A 251 7.91 -1.90 15.11
C PRO A 251 7.81 -0.38 15.32
N VAL A 252 8.52 0.38 14.50
CA VAL A 252 8.45 1.85 14.45
C VAL A 252 7.96 2.24 13.07
N GLN A 253 6.84 2.92 12.99
CA GLN A 253 6.31 3.43 11.73
C GLN A 253 7.21 4.57 11.21
N VAL A 254 7.54 4.51 9.92
CA VAL A 254 8.25 5.58 9.23
C VAL A 254 7.24 6.63 8.77
N PRO A 255 7.33 7.90 9.21
CA PRO A 255 6.38 8.94 8.83
C PRO A 255 6.72 9.50 7.44
N MET A 256 6.47 8.72 6.39
CA MET A 256 6.73 9.16 5.02
C MET A 256 5.61 10.08 4.54
N ALA A 257 5.97 11.30 4.14
CA ALA A 257 5.03 12.21 3.51
C ALA A 257 4.56 11.62 2.16
N ASN A 258 3.25 11.51 1.98
CA ASN A 258 2.63 10.96 0.75
C ASN A 258 3.15 9.58 0.32
N GLY A 259 3.76 8.80 1.23
CA GLY A 259 4.27 7.46 0.92
C GLY A 259 5.57 7.39 0.12
N LEU A 260 6.17 8.52 -0.28
CA LEU A 260 7.30 8.57 -1.23
C LEU A 260 8.57 9.23 -0.68
N ASP A 261 8.62 9.56 0.60
CA ASP A 261 9.76 10.27 1.19
C ASP A 261 10.95 9.33 1.45
N GLU A 262 11.75 9.09 0.40
CA GLU A 262 12.98 8.30 0.47
C GLU A 262 13.96 8.84 1.51
N THR A 263 14.12 10.16 1.62
CA THR A 263 15.06 10.79 2.56
C THR A 263 14.71 10.43 4.00
N THR A 264 13.42 10.50 4.34
CA THR A 264 12.93 10.09 5.66
C THR A 264 13.14 8.60 5.86
N LEU A 265 12.79 7.74 4.89
CA LEU A 265 13.00 6.30 4.98
C LEU A 265 14.47 5.94 5.22
N VAL A 266 15.38 6.50 4.44
CA VAL A 266 16.83 6.32 4.58
C VAL A 266 17.34 6.78 5.94
N THR A 267 16.84 7.91 6.44
CA THR A 267 17.20 8.41 7.78
C THR A 267 16.79 7.43 8.88
N TYR A 268 15.58 6.90 8.81
CA TYR A 268 15.08 5.92 9.77
C TYR A 268 15.82 4.57 9.66
N LEU A 269 16.13 4.11 8.45
CA LEU A 269 16.94 2.91 8.22
C LEU A 269 18.34 3.04 8.84
N ASN A 270 19.01 4.15 8.59
CA ASN A 270 20.34 4.40 9.16
C ASN A 270 20.30 4.47 10.69
N ARG A 271 19.27 5.11 11.27
CA ARG A 271 19.07 5.12 12.74
C ARG A 271 18.81 3.72 13.29
N ALA A 272 18.02 2.90 12.62
CA ALA A 272 17.76 1.52 13.05
C ALA A 272 19.01 0.62 12.96
N LEU A 273 19.94 0.93 12.07
CA LEU A 273 21.19 0.20 11.86
C LEU A 273 22.30 0.64 12.83
N ALA A 274 22.28 1.88 13.32
CA ALA A 274 23.19 2.37 14.37
C ALA A 274 22.91 1.69 15.71
#